data_67e5d95b04b2b7b871f4fd8d7ebbe0f0
#
_entry.id   67e5d95b04b2b7b871f4fd8d7ebbe0f0
#
_cell.length_a   1.000
_cell.length_b   1.000
_cell.length_c   1.000
_cell.angle_alpha   90.00
_cell.angle_beta   90.00
_cell.angle_gamma   90.00
#
_symmetry.space_group_name_H-M   'P 1'
#
loop_
_entity.id
_entity.type
_entity.pdbx_description
1 polymer ?
#
loop_
_entity_poly.entity_id
_entity_poly.type
_entity_poly.pdbx_seq_one_letter_code
_entity_poly.pdbx_strand_id
1 'polypeptide(L)'
;AMGAALVVEPYLASTVLGAQALTRAGSAAQQAAWLPGLASGQRILALAHGEADARHELSYVITRATAKDGGWLLSGRKSGVLGAPWADGFVVVARTSGAADERQGISLFLVSAKTPGVQVAGYRSYDGSRAGDLILEQVVLGADALLGTEGEGLGLLEHLVDLGIVAACADALGAMGALLRKTGEYVSTRKQFDVPIASFQVIQHRLVDMFAAVEASRSLVLMAALHADHADAATRSRAVSAAKSAIGERARYVAQQAVQLHGGVGMTDELDIGHYFRRLTLFCNLLGSTDHHLQPVSYTHLRAHETRGN
;
A
#
# COMPACT_ATOMS: atom_id res chain seq x y z
N ALA A 1 -11.43 -9.81 5.71
CA ALA A 1 -12.36 -9.23 6.69
C ALA A 1 -12.30 -7.69 6.65
N MET A 2 -11.13 -7.05 6.82
CA MET A 2 -11.00 -5.58 6.95
C MET A 2 -11.51 -4.83 5.72
N GLY A 3 -11.09 -5.19 4.51
CA GLY A 3 -11.56 -4.54 3.28
C GLY A 3 -13.07 -4.70 3.05
N ALA A 4 -13.65 -5.84 3.44
CA ALA A 4 -15.10 -6.05 3.38
C ALA A 4 -15.89 -5.16 4.36
N ALA A 5 -15.25 -4.70 5.44
CA ALA A 5 -15.82 -3.81 6.45
C ALA A 5 -15.40 -2.33 6.26
N LEU A 6 -14.64 -2.02 5.21
CA LEU A 6 -14.09 -0.67 4.93
C LEU A 6 -13.34 -0.07 6.13
N VAL A 7 -12.56 -0.91 6.85
CA VAL A 7 -11.77 -0.47 8.00
C VAL A 7 -10.78 0.62 7.56
N VAL A 8 -10.77 1.75 8.28
CA VAL A 8 -9.91 2.92 7.99
C VAL A 8 -8.78 3.12 8.98
N GLU A 9 -8.74 2.32 10.03
CA GLU A 9 -7.67 2.30 11.03
C GLU A 9 -6.31 2.02 10.36
N PRO A 10 -5.21 2.55 10.91
CA PRO A 10 -3.90 2.54 10.25
C PRO A 10 -3.17 1.18 10.33
N TYR A 11 -3.90 0.06 10.16
CA TYR A 11 -3.35 -1.29 10.22
C TYR A 11 -2.23 -1.50 9.19
N LEU A 12 -2.47 -1.12 7.92
CA LEU A 12 -1.46 -1.22 6.87
C LEU A 12 -0.21 -0.38 7.22
N ALA A 13 -0.42 0.87 7.66
CA ALA A 13 0.68 1.77 7.98
C ALA A 13 1.48 1.28 9.19
N SER A 14 0.80 0.90 10.28
CA SER A 14 1.44 0.62 11.55
C SER A 14 1.87 -0.84 11.69
N THR A 15 0.95 -1.79 11.46
CA THR A 15 1.25 -3.21 11.69
C THR A 15 2.04 -3.82 10.54
N VAL A 16 1.64 -3.54 9.29
CA VAL A 16 2.27 -4.17 8.12
C VAL A 16 3.58 -3.47 7.75
N LEU A 17 3.62 -2.13 7.72
CA LEU A 17 4.82 -1.40 7.30
C LEU A 17 5.71 -1.04 8.49
N GLY A 18 5.19 -0.32 9.49
CA GLY A 18 5.97 0.20 10.60
C GLY A 18 6.53 -0.88 11.51
N ALA A 19 5.68 -1.80 12.00
CA ALA A 19 6.12 -2.87 12.90
C ALA A 19 7.06 -3.86 12.19
N GLN A 20 6.81 -4.17 10.91
CA GLN A 20 7.72 -5.05 10.15
C GLN A 20 9.10 -4.41 9.93
N ALA A 21 9.18 -3.09 9.75
CA ALA A 21 10.47 -2.40 9.67
C ALA A 21 11.29 -2.59 10.96
N LEU A 22 10.66 -2.42 12.12
CA LEU A 22 11.30 -2.64 13.42
C LEU A 22 11.65 -4.10 13.66
N THR A 23 10.74 -5.02 13.35
CA THR A 23 10.98 -6.46 13.56
C THR A 23 12.17 -6.97 12.74
N ARG A 24 12.35 -6.43 11.52
CA ARG A 24 13.39 -6.91 10.59
C ARG A 24 14.74 -6.21 10.77
N ALA A 25 14.76 -4.95 11.17
CA ALA A 25 15.98 -4.15 11.23
C ALA A 25 16.15 -3.33 12.51
N GLY A 26 15.19 -3.33 13.41
CA GLY A 26 15.31 -2.63 14.69
C GLY A 26 16.29 -3.32 15.63
N SER A 27 17.09 -2.53 16.36
CA SER A 27 17.89 -3.04 17.49
C SER A 27 16.98 -3.60 18.58
N ALA A 28 17.53 -4.44 19.47
CA ALA A 28 16.77 -4.97 20.61
C ALA A 28 16.15 -3.86 21.47
N ALA A 29 16.85 -2.75 21.64
CA ALA A 29 16.36 -1.57 22.38
C ALA A 29 15.18 -0.90 21.66
N GLN A 30 15.27 -0.69 20.35
CA GLN A 30 14.19 -0.13 19.53
C GLN A 30 12.96 -1.02 19.53
N GLN A 31 13.15 -2.33 19.37
CA GLN A 31 12.06 -3.31 19.42
C GLN A 31 11.37 -3.33 20.78
N ALA A 32 12.12 -3.39 21.86
CA ALA A 32 11.58 -3.35 23.23
C ALA A 32 10.82 -2.06 23.53
N ALA A 33 11.26 -0.92 23.00
CA ALA A 33 10.63 0.38 23.22
C ALA A 33 9.32 0.54 22.42
N TRP A 34 9.19 -0.06 21.24
CA TRP A 34 8.09 0.22 20.32
C TRP A 34 7.11 -0.93 20.11
N LEU A 35 7.59 -2.17 19.96
CA LEU A 35 6.72 -3.30 19.57
C LEU A 35 5.58 -3.57 20.56
N PRO A 36 5.76 -3.51 21.89
CA PRO A 36 4.65 -3.72 22.82
C PRO A 36 3.53 -2.69 22.65
N GLY A 37 3.88 -1.43 22.45
CA GLY A 37 2.91 -0.35 22.21
C GLY A 37 2.19 -0.48 20.85
N LEU A 38 2.90 -0.93 19.81
CA LEU A 38 2.30 -1.22 18.50
C LEU A 38 1.33 -2.42 18.58
N ALA A 39 1.72 -3.48 19.26
CA ALA A 39 0.90 -4.69 19.43
C ALA A 39 -0.39 -4.42 20.23
N SER A 40 -0.33 -3.53 21.21
CA SER A 40 -1.50 -3.14 22.04
C SER A 40 -2.35 -2.04 21.39
N GLY A 41 -1.92 -1.46 20.25
CA GLY A 41 -2.58 -0.33 19.62
C GLY A 41 -2.40 1.01 20.36
N GLN A 42 -1.55 1.08 21.37
CA GLN A 42 -1.23 2.32 22.11
C GLN A 42 -0.26 3.23 21.36
N ARG A 43 0.42 2.71 20.36
CA ARG A 43 1.33 3.45 19.47
C ARG A 43 1.06 3.14 18.02
N ILE A 44 1.33 4.13 17.19
CA ILE A 44 1.23 4.02 15.73
C ILE A 44 2.58 4.43 15.13
N LEU A 45 3.12 3.58 14.26
CA LEU A 45 4.37 3.83 13.56
C LEU A 45 4.12 3.80 12.05
N ALA A 46 4.42 4.88 11.34
CA ALA A 46 4.20 4.97 9.91
C ALA A 46 5.52 4.90 9.12
N LEU A 47 5.49 4.26 7.94
CA LEU A 47 6.61 4.26 7.01
C LEU A 47 6.54 5.50 6.12
N ALA A 48 7.54 6.36 6.22
CA ALA A 48 7.68 7.59 5.44
C ALA A 48 8.76 7.43 4.36
N HIS A 49 8.36 6.91 3.18
CA HIS A 49 9.27 6.61 2.07
C HIS A 49 9.02 7.50 0.84
N GLY A 50 7.77 7.74 0.47
CA GLY A 50 7.41 8.43 -0.78
C GLY A 50 7.85 9.89 -0.81
N GLU A 51 8.29 10.36 -2.00
CA GLU A 51 8.60 11.76 -2.29
C GLU A 51 7.89 12.18 -3.58
N ALA A 52 7.53 13.45 -3.71
CA ALA A 52 6.68 13.93 -4.81
C ALA A 52 7.28 13.63 -6.19
N ASP A 53 8.59 13.81 -6.35
CA ASP A 53 9.28 13.64 -7.63
C ASP A 53 9.69 12.18 -7.90
N ALA A 54 9.67 11.32 -6.87
CA ALA A 54 10.06 9.91 -6.99
C ALA A 54 9.06 9.08 -7.78
N ARG A 55 7.82 9.56 -7.94
CA ARG A 55 6.71 8.76 -8.48
C ARG A 55 6.59 7.43 -7.71
N HIS A 56 7.04 6.31 -8.31
CA HIS A 56 7.02 4.99 -7.69
C HIS A 56 8.42 4.38 -7.51
N GLU A 57 9.48 5.14 -7.84
CA GLU A 57 10.86 4.66 -7.72
C GLU A 57 11.34 4.74 -6.27
N LEU A 58 11.54 3.57 -5.65
CA LEU A 58 11.95 3.46 -4.24
C LEU A 58 13.41 3.90 -4.02
N SER A 59 14.25 3.82 -5.05
CA SER A 59 15.64 4.28 -5.01
C SER A 59 15.79 5.80 -5.13
N TYR A 60 14.76 6.51 -5.61
CA TYR A 60 14.81 7.96 -5.72
C TYR A 60 14.48 8.62 -4.39
N VAL A 61 15.51 9.13 -3.71
CA VAL A 61 15.40 9.71 -2.37
C VAL A 61 16.19 11.01 -2.30
N ILE A 62 15.48 12.14 -2.10
CA ILE A 62 16.08 13.49 -1.95
C ILE A 62 16.26 13.86 -0.47
N THR A 63 15.39 13.36 0.43
CA THR A 63 15.54 13.55 1.89
C THR A 63 16.92 13.10 2.32
N ARG A 64 17.67 13.98 2.99
CA ARG A 64 19.06 13.76 3.39
C ARG A 64 19.18 13.49 4.89
N ALA A 65 20.09 12.58 5.23
CA ALA A 65 20.59 12.38 6.56
C ALA A 65 22.12 12.55 6.53
N THR A 66 22.61 13.52 7.29
CA THR A 66 24.05 13.77 7.39
C THR A 66 24.52 13.48 8.81
N ALA A 67 25.69 12.85 8.93
CA ALA A 67 26.28 12.60 10.24
C ALA A 67 26.61 13.95 10.95
N LYS A 68 26.21 14.07 12.22
CA LYS A 68 26.43 15.26 13.03
C LYS A 68 26.57 14.90 14.51
N ASP A 69 27.67 15.33 15.13
CA ASP A 69 27.91 15.23 16.58
C ASP A 69 27.68 13.81 17.15
N GLY A 70 28.08 12.77 16.42
CA GLY A 70 27.88 11.36 16.80
C GLY A 70 26.46 10.82 16.56
N GLY A 71 25.62 11.59 15.91
CA GLY A 71 24.26 11.22 15.49
C GLY A 71 23.97 11.66 14.08
N TRP A 72 22.73 12.06 13.81
CA TRP A 72 22.23 12.37 12.48
C TRP A 72 21.47 13.69 12.43
N LEU A 73 21.56 14.38 11.31
CA LEU A 73 20.77 15.55 10.98
C LEU A 73 19.93 15.25 9.74
N LEU A 74 18.60 15.18 9.89
CA LEU A 74 17.68 14.88 8.81
C LEU A 74 16.99 16.15 8.30
N SER A 75 16.94 16.30 6.96
CA SER A 75 16.18 17.36 6.29
C SER A 75 15.56 16.85 5.01
N GLY A 76 14.30 17.22 4.76
CA GLY A 76 13.56 16.84 3.56
C GLY A 76 12.05 16.78 3.77
N ARG A 77 11.37 16.18 2.81
CA ARG A 77 9.90 16.00 2.84
C ARG A 77 9.50 14.63 2.32
N LYS A 78 8.58 13.97 3.01
CA LYS A 78 7.93 12.76 2.55
C LYS A 78 6.48 13.05 2.24
N SER A 79 5.97 12.49 1.16
CA SER A 79 4.62 12.72 0.68
C SER A 79 3.80 11.45 0.74
N GLY A 80 2.49 11.59 1.01
CA GLY A 80 1.58 10.45 0.98
C GLY A 80 1.78 9.43 2.09
N VAL A 81 2.32 9.84 3.24
CA VAL A 81 2.59 8.94 4.37
C VAL A 81 1.27 8.48 4.98
N LEU A 82 0.99 7.18 4.85
CA LEU A 82 -0.23 6.56 5.37
C LEU A 82 -0.26 6.65 6.90
N GLY A 83 -1.39 7.07 7.46
CA GLY A 83 -1.59 7.18 8.90
C GLY A 83 -0.78 8.29 9.58
N ALA A 84 -0.06 9.14 8.84
CA ALA A 84 0.82 10.18 9.40
C ALA A 84 0.17 11.06 10.48
N PRO A 85 -1.10 11.52 10.34
CA PRO A 85 -1.73 12.35 11.37
C PRO A 85 -1.94 11.67 12.73
N TRP A 86 -1.87 10.34 12.77
CA TRP A 86 -2.06 9.53 13.98
C TRP A 86 -0.76 8.93 14.51
N ALA A 87 0.34 9.06 13.74
CA ALA A 87 1.59 8.40 14.07
C ALA A 87 2.28 9.03 15.28
N ASP A 88 2.70 8.18 16.23
CA ASP A 88 3.59 8.55 17.34
C ASP A 88 5.06 8.62 16.88
N GLY A 89 5.35 7.98 15.75
CA GLY A 89 6.68 7.98 15.14
C GLY A 89 6.65 7.53 13.69
N PHE A 90 7.80 7.68 13.06
CA PHE A 90 8.00 7.40 11.64
C PHE A 90 9.25 6.55 11.42
N VAL A 91 9.18 5.59 10.52
CA VAL A 91 10.35 5.02 9.87
C VAL A 91 10.62 5.86 8.63
N VAL A 92 11.61 6.73 8.71
CA VAL A 92 11.93 7.69 7.66
C VAL A 92 13.03 7.11 6.77
N VAL A 93 12.77 7.06 5.47
CA VAL A 93 13.76 6.71 4.46
C VAL A 93 14.54 7.96 4.08
N ALA A 94 15.86 7.95 4.24
CA ALA A 94 16.71 9.09 3.91
C ALA A 94 18.01 8.62 3.25
N ARG A 95 18.62 9.52 2.50
CA ARG A 95 19.89 9.28 1.82
C ARG A 95 21.04 9.74 2.68
N THR A 96 21.97 8.82 2.99
CA THR A 96 23.21 9.11 3.73
C THR A 96 24.40 9.35 2.80
N SER A 97 24.38 8.80 1.56
CA SER A 97 25.43 9.00 0.57
C SER A 97 24.88 8.86 -0.85
N GLY A 98 25.67 9.26 -1.85
CA GLY A 98 25.36 9.10 -3.27
C GLY A 98 24.36 10.12 -3.85
N ALA A 99 24.05 9.95 -5.13
CA ALA A 99 23.06 10.75 -5.85
C ALA A 99 21.62 10.31 -5.54
N ALA A 100 20.64 11.13 -5.89
CA ALA A 100 19.23 10.93 -5.50
C ALA A 100 18.62 9.63 -6.04
N ASP A 101 19.08 9.14 -7.17
CA ASP A 101 18.60 7.95 -7.92
C ASP A 101 19.47 6.70 -7.73
N GLU A 102 20.60 6.81 -7.01
CA GLU A 102 21.47 5.66 -6.75
C GLU A 102 20.78 4.65 -5.83
N ARG A 103 20.97 3.35 -6.11
CA ARG A 103 20.43 2.26 -5.31
C ARG A 103 21.13 2.07 -3.96
N GLN A 104 22.39 2.51 -3.85
CA GLN A 104 23.17 2.51 -2.61
C GLN A 104 23.00 3.82 -1.85
N GLY A 105 23.34 3.86 -0.56
CA GLY A 105 23.34 5.05 0.25
C GLY A 105 21.97 5.45 0.81
N ILE A 106 20.98 4.56 0.80
CA ILE A 106 19.67 4.73 1.42
C ILE A 106 19.70 4.10 2.81
N SER A 107 19.23 4.83 3.82
CA SER A 107 19.13 4.40 5.21
C SER A 107 17.74 4.64 5.76
N LEU A 108 17.36 3.90 6.79
CA LEU A 108 16.09 4.05 7.49
C LEU A 108 16.34 4.58 8.91
N PHE A 109 15.51 5.50 9.36
CA PHE A 109 15.63 6.12 10.67
C PHE A 109 14.32 6.06 11.45
N LEU A 110 14.39 5.66 12.71
CA LEU A 110 13.26 5.75 13.64
C LEU A 110 13.18 7.15 14.22
N VAL A 111 12.11 7.88 13.91
CA VAL A 111 11.92 9.28 14.29
C VAL A 111 10.64 9.43 15.10
N SER A 112 10.70 9.95 16.30
CA SER A 112 9.50 10.29 17.07
C SER A 112 8.77 11.47 16.44
N ALA A 113 7.44 11.42 16.38
CA ALA A 113 6.63 12.53 15.90
C ALA A 113 6.78 13.81 16.75
N LYS A 114 7.29 13.68 18.00
CA LYS A 114 7.53 14.78 18.93
C LYS A 114 8.93 15.40 18.82
N THR A 115 9.78 14.87 17.93
CA THR A 115 11.14 15.40 17.73
C THR A 115 11.07 16.81 17.16
N PRO A 116 11.81 17.79 17.69
CA PRO A 116 11.86 19.15 17.14
C PRO A 116 12.23 19.12 15.65
N GLY A 117 11.54 19.92 14.84
CA GLY A 117 11.71 19.97 13.38
C GLY A 117 10.85 18.95 12.61
N VAL A 118 10.10 18.09 13.29
CA VAL A 118 9.12 17.18 12.66
C VAL A 118 7.77 17.86 12.59
N GLN A 119 7.20 17.94 11.36
CA GLN A 119 5.86 18.47 11.15
C GLN A 119 5.06 17.55 10.24
N VAL A 120 3.76 17.43 10.49
CA VAL A 120 2.83 16.63 9.68
C VAL A 120 1.74 17.52 9.10
N ALA A 121 1.67 17.59 7.78
CA ALA A 121 0.57 18.22 7.05
C ALA A 121 -0.45 17.12 6.67
N GLY A 122 -1.42 16.90 7.57
CA GLY A 122 -2.41 15.82 7.43
C GLY A 122 -3.56 16.16 6.47
N TYR A 123 -4.07 15.15 5.76
CA TYR A 123 -5.25 15.26 4.90
C TYR A 123 -6.07 13.95 4.85
N ARG A 124 -7.28 14.05 4.33
CA ARG A 124 -8.12 12.88 4.02
C ARG A 124 -7.82 12.37 2.62
N SER A 125 -7.63 11.07 2.52
CA SER A 125 -7.56 10.38 1.23
C SER A 125 -8.95 10.21 0.61
N TYR A 126 -8.98 9.82 -0.67
CA TYR A 126 -10.21 9.68 -1.45
C TYR A 126 -11.22 8.69 -0.84
N ASP A 127 -10.75 7.66 -0.17
CA ASP A 127 -11.55 6.64 0.52
C ASP A 127 -11.91 7.00 1.97
N GLY A 128 -11.52 8.19 2.44
CA GLY A 128 -11.76 8.65 3.80
C GLY A 128 -10.67 8.29 4.81
N SER A 129 -9.68 7.46 4.44
CA SER A 129 -8.52 7.20 5.28
C SER A 129 -7.67 8.46 5.48
N ARG A 130 -6.70 8.40 6.41
CA ARG A 130 -5.83 9.54 6.71
C ARG A 130 -4.43 9.30 6.20
N ALA A 131 -3.89 10.32 5.54
CA ALA A 131 -2.50 10.39 5.13
C ALA A 131 -1.96 11.80 5.41
N GLY A 132 -0.69 12.01 5.18
CA GLY A 132 -0.09 13.34 5.33
C GLY A 132 1.28 13.41 4.71
N ASP A 133 1.77 14.63 4.56
CA ASP A 133 3.16 14.89 4.23
C ASP A 133 3.94 15.09 5.51
N LEU A 134 5.11 14.48 5.59
CA LEU A 134 6.05 14.63 6.69
C LEU A 134 7.14 15.61 6.28
N ILE A 135 7.27 16.70 7.01
CA ILE A 135 8.27 17.74 6.79
C ILE A 135 9.33 17.59 7.89
N LEU A 136 10.60 17.55 7.50
CA LEU A 136 11.76 17.36 8.36
C LEU A 136 12.69 18.57 8.21
N GLU A 137 12.71 19.43 9.23
CA GLU A 137 13.52 20.66 9.23
C GLU A 137 14.63 20.55 10.28
N GLN A 138 15.85 20.21 9.82
CA GLN A 138 17.03 20.11 10.69
C GLN A 138 16.78 19.19 11.92
N VAL A 139 16.15 18.05 11.70
CA VAL A 139 15.81 17.08 12.76
C VAL A 139 17.07 16.41 13.27
N VAL A 140 17.43 16.64 14.52
CA VAL A 140 18.61 16.06 15.18
C VAL A 140 18.21 14.74 15.84
N LEU A 141 18.94 13.67 15.51
CA LEU A 141 18.73 12.33 16.04
C LEU A 141 20.04 11.78 16.63
N GLY A 142 19.91 10.91 17.64
CA GLY A 142 21.04 10.11 18.13
C GLY A 142 21.47 9.04 17.14
N ALA A 143 22.65 8.45 17.37
CA ALA A 143 23.16 7.34 16.56
C ALA A 143 22.23 6.12 16.60
N ASP A 144 21.51 5.94 17.70
CA ASP A 144 20.55 4.87 17.96
C ASP A 144 19.25 4.99 17.16
N ALA A 145 19.05 6.09 16.41
CA ALA A 145 17.90 6.26 15.52
C ALA A 145 18.01 5.43 14.22
N LEU A 146 19.22 5.03 13.81
CA LEU A 146 19.42 4.22 12.61
C LEU A 146 18.77 2.84 12.75
N LEU A 147 18.02 2.42 11.73
CA LEU A 147 17.46 1.07 11.59
C LEU A 147 18.31 0.26 10.62
N GLY A 148 18.89 -0.83 11.11
CA GLY A 148 19.80 -1.68 10.31
C GLY A 148 21.17 -1.05 10.06
N THR A 149 21.71 -1.22 8.85
CA THR A 149 23.03 -0.74 8.44
C THR A 149 22.91 0.53 7.59
N GLU A 150 23.80 1.49 7.82
CA GLU A 150 23.88 2.70 7.01
C GLU A 150 24.12 2.37 5.53
N GLY A 151 23.37 3.03 4.66
CA GLY A 151 23.47 2.90 3.20
C GLY A 151 22.88 1.65 2.59
N GLU A 152 22.42 0.67 3.39
CA GLU A 152 21.91 -0.64 2.95
C GLU A 152 20.39 -0.79 3.07
N GLY A 153 19.66 0.29 3.29
CA GLY A 153 18.22 0.26 3.61
C GLY A 153 17.29 -0.07 2.44
N LEU A 154 17.75 0.03 1.18
CA LEU A 154 16.86 -0.15 0.02
C LEU A 154 16.23 -1.55 -0.05
N GLY A 155 17.01 -2.62 0.19
CA GLY A 155 16.50 -3.98 0.16
C GLY A 155 15.41 -4.24 1.20
N LEU A 156 15.55 -3.65 2.38
CA LEU A 156 14.50 -3.67 3.41
C LEU A 156 13.27 -2.88 2.95
N LEU A 157 13.44 -1.68 2.41
CA LEU A 157 12.34 -0.87 1.91
C LEU A 157 11.54 -1.59 0.82
N GLU A 158 12.22 -2.19 -0.17
CA GLU A 158 11.59 -2.99 -1.22
C GLU A 158 10.77 -4.15 -0.62
N HIS A 159 11.30 -4.84 0.38
CA HIS A 159 10.58 -5.92 1.05
C HIS A 159 9.34 -5.41 1.82
N LEU A 160 9.46 -4.29 2.55
CA LEU A 160 8.33 -3.67 3.26
C LEU A 160 7.22 -3.26 2.30
N VAL A 161 7.57 -2.69 1.15
CA VAL A 161 6.60 -2.31 0.12
C VAL A 161 5.92 -3.54 -0.46
N ASP A 162 6.65 -4.63 -0.74
CA ASP A 162 6.08 -5.91 -1.19
C ASP A 162 5.04 -6.45 -0.18
N LEU A 163 5.37 -6.47 1.12
CA LEU A 163 4.44 -6.86 2.19
C LEU A 163 3.19 -5.95 2.22
N GLY A 164 3.41 -4.65 2.08
CA GLY A 164 2.33 -3.67 2.00
C GLY A 164 1.39 -3.91 0.82
N ILE A 165 1.93 -4.25 -0.34
CA ILE A 165 1.17 -4.58 -1.54
C ILE A 165 0.34 -5.85 -1.34
N VAL A 166 0.90 -6.90 -0.76
CA VAL A 166 0.17 -8.15 -0.45
C VAL A 166 -1.03 -7.85 0.46
N ALA A 167 -0.81 -7.08 1.53
CA ALA A 167 -1.88 -6.69 2.44
C ALA A 167 -2.95 -5.81 1.75
N ALA A 168 -2.54 -4.86 0.91
CA ALA A 168 -3.46 -4.02 0.13
C ALA A 168 -4.27 -4.85 -0.89
N CYS A 169 -3.66 -5.85 -1.53
CA CYS A 169 -4.37 -6.78 -2.42
C CYS A 169 -5.42 -7.61 -1.66
N ALA A 170 -5.09 -8.06 -0.43
CA ALA A 170 -6.03 -8.78 0.42
C ALA A 170 -7.20 -7.89 0.88
N ASP A 171 -6.93 -6.61 1.18
CA ASP A 171 -7.97 -5.62 1.48
C ASP A 171 -8.89 -5.39 0.29
N ALA A 172 -8.31 -5.17 -0.90
CA ALA A 172 -9.06 -4.99 -2.15
C ALA A 172 -9.93 -6.21 -2.49
N LEU A 173 -9.43 -7.43 -2.31
CA LEU A 173 -10.20 -8.66 -2.49
C LEU A 173 -11.41 -8.69 -1.56
N GLY A 174 -11.25 -8.29 -0.29
CA GLY A 174 -12.34 -8.19 0.67
C GLY A 174 -13.41 -7.20 0.23
N ALA A 175 -13.01 -6.03 -0.25
CA ALA A 175 -13.89 -5.00 -0.78
C ALA A 175 -14.65 -5.46 -2.05
N MET A 176 -13.94 -6.10 -2.99
CA MET A 176 -14.55 -6.67 -4.20
C MET A 176 -15.60 -7.73 -3.88
N GLY A 177 -15.31 -8.64 -2.93
CA GLY A 177 -16.25 -9.67 -2.47
C GLY A 177 -17.50 -9.06 -1.82
N ALA A 178 -17.34 -8.00 -1.04
CA ALA A 178 -18.47 -7.27 -0.46
C ALA A 178 -19.34 -6.59 -1.53
N LEU A 179 -18.71 -5.94 -2.51
CA LEU A 179 -19.42 -5.33 -3.65
C LEU A 179 -20.21 -6.37 -4.45
N LEU A 180 -19.60 -7.50 -4.79
CA LEU A 180 -20.27 -8.57 -5.53
C LEU A 180 -21.53 -9.05 -4.80
N ARG A 181 -21.42 -9.35 -3.49
CA ARG A 181 -22.55 -9.80 -2.68
C ARG A 181 -23.65 -8.75 -2.60
N LYS A 182 -23.33 -7.50 -2.24
CA LYS A 182 -24.30 -6.39 -2.14
C LYS A 182 -24.98 -6.11 -3.48
N THR A 183 -24.24 -6.17 -4.58
CA THR A 183 -24.79 -5.99 -5.92
C THR A 183 -25.76 -7.11 -6.27
N GLY A 184 -25.40 -8.37 -5.97
CA GLY A 184 -26.28 -9.53 -6.16
C GLY A 184 -27.59 -9.41 -5.36
N GLU A 185 -27.50 -9.01 -4.09
CA GLU A 185 -28.68 -8.75 -3.24
C GLU A 185 -29.57 -7.64 -3.81
N TYR A 186 -28.96 -6.52 -4.22
CA TYR A 186 -29.70 -5.40 -4.79
C TYR A 186 -30.45 -5.75 -6.07
N VAL A 187 -29.78 -6.36 -7.04
CA VAL A 187 -30.42 -6.69 -8.33
C VAL A 187 -31.50 -7.78 -8.22
N SER A 188 -31.41 -8.61 -7.16
CA SER A 188 -32.42 -9.63 -6.87
C SER A 188 -33.70 -9.06 -6.24
N THR A 189 -33.59 -7.89 -5.60
CA THR A 189 -34.73 -7.23 -4.94
C THR A 189 -35.31 -6.07 -5.76
N ARG A 190 -34.46 -5.34 -6.49
CA ARG A 190 -34.86 -4.19 -7.32
C ARG A 190 -35.70 -4.66 -8.51
N LYS A 191 -36.92 -4.15 -8.64
CA LYS A 191 -37.83 -4.43 -9.74
C LYS A 191 -37.86 -3.29 -10.77
N GLN A 192 -37.84 -3.67 -12.04
CA GLN A 192 -38.19 -2.84 -13.20
C GLN A 192 -38.90 -3.73 -14.22
N PHE A 193 -39.87 -3.15 -14.95
CA PHE A 193 -40.73 -3.90 -15.88
C PHE A 193 -41.41 -5.09 -15.19
N ASP A 194 -41.88 -4.88 -13.95
CA ASP A 194 -42.60 -5.83 -13.07
C ASP A 194 -41.82 -7.08 -12.65
N VAL A 195 -40.53 -7.17 -12.96
CA VAL A 195 -39.65 -8.29 -12.59
C VAL A 195 -38.38 -7.80 -11.86
N PRO A 196 -37.73 -8.63 -11.03
CA PRO A 196 -36.39 -8.34 -10.51
C PRO A 196 -35.41 -8.12 -11.67
N ILE A 197 -34.54 -7.09 -11.56
CA ILE A 197 -33.59 -6.79 -12.64
C ILE A 197 -32.56 -7.93 -12.84
N ALA A 198 -32.36 -8.80 -11.85
CA ALA A 198 -31.55 -10.00 -11.96
C ALA A 198 -32.09 -11.01 -13.00
N SER A 199 -33.35 -10.91 -13.43
CA SER A 199 -33.93 -11.78 -14.46
C SER A 199 -33.40 -11.47 -15.88
N PHE A 200 -32.80 -10.28 -16.08
CA PHE A 200 -32.26 -9.90 -17.39
C PHE A 200 -30.87 -10.50 -17.61
N GLN A 201 -30.65 -11.19 -18.72
CA GLN A 201 -29.38 -11.86 -19.06
C GLN A 201 -28.17 -10.91 -18.98
N VAL A 202 -28.30 -9.66 -19.41
CA VAL A 202 -27.20 -8.68 -19.36
C VAL A 202 -26.73 -8.42 -17.93
N ILE A 203 -27.62 -8.46 -16.94
CA ILE A 203 -27.30 -8.32 -15.52
C ILE A 203 -26.60 -9.60 -15.02
N GLN A 204 -27.13 -10.77 -15.39
CA GLN A 204 -26.55 -12.06 -15.01
C GLN A 204 -25.11 -12.21 -15.55
N HIS A 205 -24.86 -11.87 -16.81
CA HIS A 205 -23.52 -11.92 -17.41
C HIS A 205 -22.53 -11.01 -16.65
N ARG A 206 -22.92 -9.77 -16.34
CA ARG A 206 -22.08 -8.85 -15.55
C ARG A 206 -21.76 -9.38 -14.15
N LEU A 207 -22.72 -10.00 -13.47
CA LEU A 207 -22.48 -10.63 -12.16
C LEU A 207 -21.53 -11.82 -12.27
N VAL A 208 -21.65 -12.64 -13.32
CA VAL A 208 -20.72 -13.75 -13.58
C VAL A 208 -19.31 -13.24 -13.83
N ASP A 209 -19.14 -12.18 -14.61
CA ASP A 209 -17.84 -11.56 -14.87
C ASP A 209 -17.24 -10.96 -13.60
N MET A 210 -18.05 -10.29 -12.76
CA MET A 210 -17.62 -9.80 -11.44
C MET A 210 -17.18 -10.97 -10.54
N PHE A 211 -17.93 -12.05 -10.50
CA PHE A 211 -17.59 -13.25 -9.72
C PHE A 211 -16.26 -13.86 -10.21
N ALA A 212 -16.08 -14.04 -11.51
CA ALA A 212 -14.84 -14.54 -12.08
C ALA A 212 -13.64 -13.63 -11.72
N ALA A 213 -13.83 -12.31 -11.77
CA ALA A 213 -12.80 -11.33 -11.36
C ALA A 213 -12.42 -11.47 -9.88
N VAL A 214 -13.39 -11.67 -8.99
CA VAL A 214 -13.16 -11.88 -7.55
C VAL A 214 -12.40 -13.18 -7.29
N GLU A 215 -12.82 -14.29 -7.88
CA GLU A 215 -12.19 -15.60 -7.66
C GLU A 215 -10.78 -15.69 -8.27
N ALA A 216 -10.55 -15.11 -9.43
CA ALA A 216 -9.21 -14.99 -10.00
C ALA A 216 -8.30 -14.12 -9.12
N SER A 217 -8.83 -13.04 -8.53
CA SER A 217 -8.09 -12.20 -7.59
C SER A 217 -7.75 -12.94 -6.29
N ARG A 218 -8.61 -13.82 -5.81
CA ARG A 218 -8.36 -14.69 -4.63
C ARG A 218 -7.11 -15.55 -4.83
N SER A 219 -7.00 -16.20 -5.97
CA SER A 219 -5.84 -17.03 -6.32
C SER A 219 -4.54 -16.21 -6.38
N LEU A 220 -4.62 -14.99 -6.93
CA LEU A 220 -3.47 -14.08 -7.01
C LEU A 220 -3.02 -13.57 -5.64
N VAL A 221 -3.96 -13.25 -4.74
CA VAL A 221 -3.64 -12.86 -3.35
C VAL A 221 -2.92 -14.00 -2.64
N LEU A 222 -3.41 -15.23 -2.76
CA LEU A 222 -2.76 -16.41 -2.16
C LEU A 222 -1.37 -16.63 -2.73
N MET A 223 -1.20 -16.54 -4.05
CA MET A 223 0.11 -16.64 -4.69
C MET A 223 1.08 -15.57 -4.15
N ALA A 224 0.67 -14.31 -4.10
CA ALA A 224 1.50 -13.23 -3.58
C ALA A 224 1.86 -13.42 -2.10
N ALA A 225 0.91 -13.88 -1.28
CA ALA A 225 1.12 -14.16 0.14
C ALA A 225 2.15 -15.29 0.35
N LEU A 226 2.09 -16.35 -0.45
CA LEU A 226 3.06 -17.45 -0.38
C LEU A 226 4.48 -17.02 -0.77
N HIS A 227 4.61 -15.97 -1.59
CA HIS A 227 5.90 -15.43 -2.02
C HIS A 227 6.36 -14.22 -1.20
N ALA A 228 5.56 -13.73 -0.25
CA ALA A 228 5.81 -12.48 0.48
C ALA A 228 7.14 -12.45 1.25
N ASP A 229 7.58 -13.60 1.75
CA ASP A 229 8.87 -13.78 2.44
C ASP A 229 9.88 -14.63 1.64
N HIS A 230 9.71 -14.74 0.33
CA HIS A 230 10.65 -15.50 -0.50
C HIS A 230 12.06 -14.87 -0.46
N ALA A 231 13.08 -15.71 -0.25
CA ALA A 231 14.47 -15.25 -0.07
C ALA A 231 15.02 -14.51 -1.30
N ASP A 232 14.68 -14.99 -2.52
CA ASP A 232 15.03 -14.29 -3.75
C ASP A 232 14.08 -13.11 -3.98
N ALA A 233 14.63 -11.90 -3.88
CA ALA A 233 13.91 -10.63 -4.03
C ALA A 233 13.25 -10.50 -5.42
N ALA A 234 13.85 -11.00 -6.48
CA ALA A 234 13.31 -10.92 -7.83
C ALA A 234 12.06 -11.81 -7.98
N THR A 235 12.07 -13.00 -7.42
CA THR A 235 10.92 -13.92 -7.40
C THR A 235 9.77 -13.32 -6.57
N ARG A 236 10.06 -12.78 -5.38
CA ARG A 236 9.09 -12.09 -4.53
C ARG A 236 8.44 -10.92 -5.25
N SER A 237 9.23 -9.98 -5.73
CA SER A 237 8.75 -8.74 -6.37
C SER A 237 7.92 -9.04 -7.63
N ARG A 238 8.30 -10.05 -8.44
CA ARG A 238 7.50 -10.47 -9.61
C ARG A 238 6.13 -11.01 -9.22
N ALA A 239 6.06 -11.90 -8.23
CA ALA A 239 4.79 -12.46 -7.77
C ALA A 239 3.86 -11.39 -7.22
N VAL A 240 4.41 -10.47 -6.40
CA VAL A 240 3.69 -9.34 -5.81
C VAL A 240 3.22 -8.35 -6.89
N SER A 241 4.09 -7.99 -7.83
CA SER A 241 3.75 -7.07 -8.92
C SER A 241 2.71 -7.66 -9.88
N ALA A 242 2.79 -8.95 -10.19
CA ALA A 242 1.78 -9.64 -11.01
C ALA A 242 0.40 -9.62 -10.32
N ALA A 243 0.35 -9.88 -9.01
CA ALA A 243 -0.88 -9.78 -8.24
C ALA A 243 -1.42 -8.35 -8.21
N LYS A 244 -0.59 -7.37 -7.91
CA LYS A 244 -0.99 -5.96 -7.82
C LYS A 244 -1.56 -5.43 -9.14
N SER A 245 -0.89 -5.68 -10.26
CA SER A 245 -1.35 -5.26 -11.58
C SER A 245 -2.69 -5.91 -11.94
N ALA A 246 -2.77 -7.23 -11.90
CA ALA A 246 -3.96 -7.96 -12.31
C ALA A 246 -5.17 -7.73 -11.37
N ILE A 247 -4.95 -7.60 -10.05
CA ILE A 247 -6.01 -7.27 -9.10
C ILE A 247 -6.46 -5.81 -9.28
N GLY A 248 -5.55 -4.89 -9.59
CA GLY A 248 -5.90 -3.49 -9.85
C GLY A 248 -6.89 -3.30 -11.00
N GLU A 249 -6.68 -4.00 -12.11
CA GLU A 249 -7.61 -4.01 -13.24
C GLU A 249 -8.98 -4.60 -12.85
N ARG A 250 -8.99 -5.74 -12.17
CA ARG A 250 -10.21 -6.41 -11.73
C ARG A 250 -10.97 -5.62 -10.67
N ALA A 251 -10.27 -4.98 -9.74
CA ALA A 251 -10.85 -4.13 -8.71
C ALA A 251 -11.57 -2.93 -9.32
N ARG A 252 -10.96 -2.28 -10.31
CA ARG A 252 -11.58 -1.21 -11.08
C ARG A 252 -12.84 -1.70 -11.79
N TYR A 253 -12.75 -2.84 -12.48
CA TYR A 253 -13.88 -3.43 -13.17
C TYR A 253 -15.04 -3.72 -12.21
N VAL A 254 -14.80 -4.45 -11.11
CA VAL A 254 -15.85 -4.81 -10.13
C VAL A 254 -16.48 -3.56 -9.52
N ALA A 255 -15.67 -2.56 -9.18
CA ALA A 255 -16.16 -1.30 -8.61
C ALA A 255 -17.08 -0.56 -9.59
N GLN A 256 -16.69 -0.44 -10.86
CA GLN A 256 -17.48 0.22 -11.90
C GLN A 256 -18.77 -0.55 -12.20
N GLN A 257 -18.73 -1.89 -12.28
CA GLN A 257 -19.91 -2.70 -12.51
C GLN A 257 -20.91 -2.59 -11.33
N ALA A 258 -20.41 -2.59 -10.09
CA ALA A 258 -21.27 -2.43 -8.92
C ALA A 258 -22.03 -1.09 -8.97
N VAL A 259 -21.34 0.03 -9.20
CA VAL A 259 -22.00 1.34 -9.35
C VAL A 259 -22.99 1.33 -10.50
N GLN A 260 -22.63 0.79 -11.66
CA GLN A 260 -23.50 0.72 -12.84
C GLN A 260 -24.77 -0.08 -12.57
N LEU A 261 -24.66 -1.23 -11.88
CA LEU A 261 -25.81 -2.11 -11.59
C LEU A 261 -26.75 -1.55 -10.51
N HIS A 262 -26.26 -0.67 -9.63
CA HIS A 262 -27.10 0.08 -8.69
C HIS A 262 -27.78 1.31 -9.34
N GLY A 263 -27.26 1.78 -10.48
CA GLY A 263 -27.77 2.98 -11.14
C GLY A 263 -27.54 4.24 -10.29
N GLY A 264 -28.48 5.21 -10.35
CA GLY A 264 -28.34 6.49 -9.68
C GLY A 264 -28.06 6.40 -8.17
N VAL A 265 -28.69 5.47 -7.46
CA VAL A 265 -28.48 5.30 -6.01
C VAL A 265 -27.07 4.83 -5.66
N GLY A 266 -26.36 4.14 -6.57
CA GLY A 266 -24.96 3.74 -6.42
C GLY A 266 -23.96 4.91 -6.41
N MET A 267 -24.41 6.11 -6.82
CA MET A 267 -23.61 7.34 -6.81
C MET A 267 -23.90 8.24 -5.59
N THR A 268 -24.87 7.87 -4.77
CA THR A 268 -25.26 8.63 -3.57
C THR A 268 -24.59 8.08 -2.32
N ASP A 269 -24.64 8.85 -1.24
CA ASP A 269 -24.15 8.39 0.08
C ASP A 269 -25.21 7.55 0.85
N GLU A 270 -26.37 7.25 0.25
CA GLU A 270 -27.39 6.37 0.83
C GLU A 270 -26.92 4.90 0.90
N LEU A 271 -26.09 4.51 -0.05
CA LEU A 271 -25.48 3.17 -0.08
C LEU A 271 -23.95 3.27 0.04
N ASP A 272 -23.36 2.28 0.68
CA ASP A 272 -21.92 2.19 0.87
C ASP A 272 -21.13 1.74 -0.39
N ILE A 273 -21.81 1.51 -1.51
CA ILE A 273 -21.23 1.15 -2.81
C ILE A 273 -20.18 2.18 -3.25
N GLY A 274 -20.51 3.48 -3.09
CA GLY A 274 -19.57 4.56 -3.39
C GLY A 274 -18.30 4.54 -2.50
N HIS A 275 -18.41 4.08 -1.25
CA HIS A 275 -17.25 3.95 -0.37
C HIS A 275 -16.31 2.84 -0.82
N TYR A 276 -16.85 1.68 -1.21
CA TYR A 276 -16.04 0.59 -1.81
C TYR A 276 -15.41 1.03 -3.14
N PHE A 277 -16.13 1.76 -3.98
CA PHE A 277 -15.60 2.30 -5.23
C PHE A 277 -14.38 3.19 -4.96
N ARG A 278 -14.48 4.11 -3.98
CA ARG A 278 -13.37 5.00 -3.58
C ARG A 278 -12.16 4.22 -3.04
N ARG A 279 -12.41 3.20 -2.19
CA ARG A 279 -11.35 2.32 -1.65
C ARG A 279 -10.61 1.59 -2.77
N LEU A 280 -11.32 0.98 -3.71
CA LEU A 280 -10.72 0.25 -4.82
C LEU A 280 -10.02 1.17 -5.83
N THR A 281 -10.52 2.40 -6.01
CA THR A 281 -9.85 3.43 -6.82
C THR A 281 -8.53 3.86 -6.18
N LEU A 282 -8.48 4.09 -4.87
CA LEU A 282 -7.24 4.39 -4.15
C LEU A 282 -6.26 3.22 -4.26
N PHE A 283 -6.72 1.99 -4.05
CA PHE A 283 -5.91 0.78 -4.17
C PHE A 283 -5.15 0.71 -5.49
N CYS A 284 -5.74 1.12 -6.62
CA CYS A 284 -5.07 1.08 -7.93
C CYS A 284 -3.77 1.89 -7.98
N ASN A 285 -3.60 2.89 -7.10
CA ASN A 285 -2.41 3.76 -7.05
C ASN A 285 -1.58 3.59 -5.78
N LEU A 286 -2.07 2.85 -4.79
CA LEU A 286 -1.40 2.66 -3.50
C LEU A 286 -0.17 1.77 -3.67
N LEU A 287 1.00 2.22 -3.17
CA LEU A 287 2.29 1.51 -3.23
C LEU A 287 2.69 1.13 -4.67
N GLY A 288 2.41 1.99 -5.61
CA GLY A 288 2.65 1.80 -7.05
C GLY A 288 1.35 1.66 -7.83
N SER A 289 1.31 2.26 -9.02
CA SER A 289 0.16 2.13 -9.92
C SER A 289 0.10 0.74 -10.56
N THR A 290 -1.07 0.38 -11.07
CA THR A 290 -1.27 -0.85 -11.85
C THR A 290 -0.27 -0.97 -13.01
N ASP A 291 -0.04 0.13 -13.73
CA ASP A 291 0.89 0.18 -14.87
C ASP A 291 2.36 0.05 -14.45
N HIS A 292 2.74 0.68 -13.31
CA HIS A 292 4.08 0.52 -12.73
C HIS A 292 4.39 -0.96 -12.45
N HIS A 293 3.45 -1.67 -11.84
CA HIS A 293 3.61 -3.09 -11.51
C HIS A 293 3.47 -4.04 -12.72
N LEU A 294 2.98 -3.56 -13.86
CA LEU A 294 2.97 -4.34 -15.09
C LEU A 294 4.36 -4.42 -15.73
N GLN A 295 5.21 -3.38 -15.57
CA GLN A 295 6.54 -3.32 -16.19
C GLN A 295 7.44 -4.50 -15.81
N PRO A 296 7.67 -4.85 -14.52
CA PRO A 296 8.51 -5.97 -14.14
C PRO A 296 8.03 -7.31 -14.68
N VAL A 297 6.71 -7.45 -14.90
CA VAL A 297 6.09 -8.68 -15.41
C VAL A 297 6.26 -8.80 -16.92
N SER A 298 6.08 -7.70 -17.67
CA SER A 298 6.16 -7.69 -19.14
C SER A 298 7.59 -7.94 -19.65
N TYR A 299 8.61 -7.35 -19.04
CA TYR A 299 10.01 -7.54 -19.45
C TYR A 299 10.49 -8.99 -19.34
N THR A 300 9.97 -9.78 -18.42
CA THR A 300 10.34 -11.19 -18.27
C THR A 300 9.74 -12.09 -19.34
N HIS A 301 8.57 -11.76 -19.85
CA HIS A 301 7.95 -12.50 -20.97
C HIS A 301 8.66 -12.23 -22.30
N LEU A 302 9.10 -11.01 -22.56
CA LEU A 302 9.84 -10.65 -23.77
C LEU A 302 11.20 -11.36 -23.82
N ARG A 303 11.97 -11.41 -22.72
CA ARG A 303 13.26 -12.15 -22.66
C ARG A 303 13.10 -13.66 -22.80
N ALA A 304 11.99 -14.25 -22.31
CA ALA A 304 11.75 -15.68 -22.46
C ALA A 304 11.46 -16.10 -23.91
N HIS A 305 11.01 -15.17 -24.76
CA HIS A 305 10.81 -15.41 -26.20
C HIS A 305 12.09 -15.20 -27.00
N GLU A 306 12.98 -14.29 -26.62
CA GLU A 306 14.27 -14.06 -27.28
C GLU A 306 15.26 -15.23 -27.11
N THR A 307 15.20 -15.99 -26.02
CA THR A 307 16.07 -17.15 -25.78
C THR A 307 15.63 -18.44 -26.49
N ARG A 308 14.47 -18.46 -27.16
CA ARG A 308 14.00 -19.62 -27.97
C ARG A 308 14.30 -19.49 -29.45
N GLY A 309 15.00 -18.46 -29.90
CA GLY A 309 15.30 -18.14 -31.28
C GLY A 309 16.76 -18.28 -31.69
N ASN A 310 17.62 -19.01 -30.92
CA ASN A 310 18.99 -19.35 -31.34
C ASN A 310 19.20 -20.86 -31.24
#